data_7503895b11972845acfbc67272b36e32
#
_entry.id   7503895b11972845acfbc67272b36e32
#
_cell.length_a   1.000
_cell.length_b   1.000
_cell.length_c   1.000
_cell.angle_alpha   90.00
_cell.angle_beta   90.00
_cell.angle_gamma   90.00
#
_symmetry.space_group_name_H-M   'P 1'
#
loop_
_entity.id
_entity.type
_entity.pdbx_description
1 polymer ?
#
loop_
_entity_poly.entity_id
_entity_poly.type
_entity_poly.pdbx_seq_one_letter_code
_entity_poly.pdbx_strand_id
1 'polypeptide(L)'
;MKYYLYNSKSNNGIRPEISDSIELIDAVGMDYPAFLEGLNEEDEVVLIGGDGTLNYFVNHTKGFEIKNNIYLLGGGTGNDFFTDIGKSAGEEVKVNEYIKNLPTVRVNGLEQLFINNMGFGIDGYCCEVADKIKEKTPNKKINYTAIAIKGLLFFFKPCHATVE
;
A
#
# COMPACT_ATOMS: atom_id res chain seq x y z
N MET A 1 23.46 5.75 2.33
CA MET A 1 22.85 5.29 3.61
C MET A 1 21.62 4.46 3.30
N LYS A 2 20.95 3.85 4.35
CA LYS A 2 19.73 3.07 4.16
C LYS A 2 18.66 3.58 5.12
N TYR A 3 17.52 4.01 4.59
CA TYR A 3 16.43 4.63 5.33
C TYR A 3 15.24 3.68 5.39
N TYR A 4 14.72 3.43 6.57
CA TYR A 4 13.59 2.53 6.79
C TYR A 4 12.33 3.31 7.13
N LEU A 5 11.38 3.31 6.21
CA LEU A 5 10.13 4.05 6.32
C LEU A 5 8.99 3.10 6.69
N TYR A 6 8.23 3.46 7.71
CA TYR A 6 7.01 2.75 8.09
C TYR A 6 5.84 3.73 8.19
N ASN A 7 4.63 3.23 8.18
CA ASN A 7 3.43 4.05 8.35
C ASN A 7 2.74 3.66 9.65
N SER A 8 2.79 4.53 10.67
CA SER A 8 2.18 4.28 11.98
C SER A 8 0.65 4.14 11.95
N LYS A 9 -0.01 4.54 10.85
CA LYS A 9 -1.45 4.32 10.62
C LYS A 9 -1.76 3.01 9.93
N SER A 10 -0.75 2.28 9.43
CA SER A 10 -0.89 0.95 8.85
C SER A 10 -0.72 -0.13 9.93
N ASN A 11 -1.05 -1.38 9.59
CA ASN A 11 -0.87 -2.55 10.47
C ASN A 11 -1.39 -2.33 11.91
N ASN A 12 -2.54 -1.66 12.06
CA ASN A 12 -3.17 -1.35 13.35
C ASN A 12 -2.29 -0.52 14.31
N GLY A 13 -1.38 0.30 13.77
CA GLY A 13 -0.46 1.12 14.56
C GLY A 13 0.71 0.36 15.18
N ILE A 14 0.90 -0.90 14.82
CA ILE A 14 2.00 -1.72 15.33
C ILE A 14 3.30 -1.26 14.65
N ARG A 15 4.24 -0.79 15.46
CA ARG A 15 5.58 -0.45 14.99
C ARG A 15 6.30 -1.73 14.54
N PRO A 16 6.95 -1.73 13.37
CA PRO A 16 7.74 -2.90 12.93
C PRO A 16 8.84 -3.26 13.93
N GLU A 17 8.96 -4.53 14.24
CA GLU A 17 10.08 -5.06 15.02
C GLU A 17 11.25 -5.29 14.06
N ILE A 18 12.22 -4.38 14.10
CA ILE A 18 13.49 -4.46 13.39
C ILE A 18 14.60 -4.31 14.41
N SER A 19 15.83 -4.69 14.05
CA SER A 19 16.99 -4.51 14.92
C SER A 19 17.06 -3.11 15.52
N ASP A 20 17.31 -3.01 16.82
CA ASP A 20 17.42 -1.73 17.55
C ASP A 20 18.47 -0.76 16.97
N SER A 21 19.37 -1.28 16.12
CA SER A 21 20.39 -0.47 15.43
C SER A 21 19.84 0.28 14.20
N ILE A 22 18.56 0.05 13.82
CA ILE A 22 17.94 0.66 12.65
C ILE A 22 17.00 1.77 13.10
N GLU A 23 17.24 2.98 12.61
CA GLU A 23 16.35 4.10 12.82
C GLU A 23 15.12 3.97 11.89
N LEU A 24 13.93 3.95 12.49
CA LEU A 24 12.66 3.91 11.78
C LEU A 24 12.08 5.31 11.64
N ILE A 25 11.75 5.70 10.42
CA ILE A 25 11.11 6.97 10.08
C ILE A 25 9.63 6.73 9.84
N ASP A 26 8.76 7.46 10.55
CA ASP A 26 7.32 7.43 10.28
C ASP A 26 7.00 8.28 9.06
N ALA A 27 6.47 7.63 8.03
CA ALA A 27 6.13 8.25 6.75
C ALA A 27 4.72 8.85 6.70
N VAL A 28 4.01 8.94 7.82
CA VAL A 28 2.69 9.58 7.86
C VAL A 28 2.80 11.06 7.54
N GLY A 29 2.17 11.48 6.43
CA GLY A 29 2.20 12.86 5.96
C GLY A 29 3.53 13.30 5.33
N MET A 30 4.41 12.35 5.04
CA MET A 30 5.67 12.62 4.35
C MET A 30 5.43 13.07 2.90
N ASP A 31 6.12 14.11 2.50
CA ASP A 31 6.31 14.47 1.10
C ASP A 31 7.43 13.59 0.52
N TYR A 32 7.06 12.50 -0.12
CA TYR A 32 8.03 11.55 -0.68
C TYR A 32 8.95 12.16 -1.76
N PRO A 33 8.46 12.95 -2.72
CA PRO A 33 9.33 13.67 -3.64
C PRO A 33 10.39 14.51 -2.95
N ALA A 34 10.00 15.37 -2.02
CA ALA A 34 10.92 16.21 -1.28
C ALA A 34 11.91 15.41 -0.43
N PHE A 35 11.45 14.32 0.19
CA PHE A 35 12.33 13.41 0.93
C PHE A 35 13.38 12.77 0.01
N LEU A 36 12.97 12.24 -1.15
CA LEU A 36 13.86 11.58 -2.11
C LEU A 36 14.84 12.55 -2.75
N GLU A 37 14.43 13.78 -3.04
CA GLU A 37 15.33 14.85 -3.54
C GLU A 37 16.44 15.21 -2.54
N GLY A 38 16.17 15.05 -1.25
CA GLY A 38 17.15 15.30 -0.18
C GLY A 38 18.20 14.19 -0.01
N LEU A 39 18.03 13.03 -0.66
CA LEU A 39 18.92 11.90 -0.57
C LEU A 39 20.03 11.94 -1.64
N ASN A 40 21.17 11.27 -1.36
CA ASN A 40 22.13 10.97 -2.41
C ASN A 40 21.62 9.82 -3.29
N GLU A 41 22.03 9.77 -4.55
CA GLU A 41 21.57 8.71 -5.49
C GLU A 41 21.94 7.28 -5.00
N GLU A 42 23.00 7.16 -4.21
CA GLU A 42 23.45 5.89 -3.63
C GLU A 42 22.67 5.48 -2.36
N ASP A 43 21.85 6.38 -1.82
CA ASP A 43 21.05 6.07 -0.64
C ASP A 43 19.90 5.13 -1.02
N GLU A 44 19.57 4.23 -0.11
CA GLU A 44 18.52 3.22 -0.29
C GLU A 44 17.32 3.51 0.61
N VAL A 45 16.14 3.25 0.12
CA VAL A 45 14.89 3.44 0.88
C VAL A 45 14.16 2.11 1.00
N VAL A 46 13.84 1.70 2.21
CA VAL A 46 13.07 0.49 2.51
C VAL A 46 11.69 0.90 3.02
N LEU A 47 10.68 0.56 2.27
CA LEU A 47 9.29 0.71 2.67
C LEU A 47 8.88 -0.52 3.49
N ILE A 48 8.47 -0.33 4.73
CA ILE A 48 8.03 -1.42 5.59
C ILE A 48 6.51 -1.46 5.57
N GLY A 49 5.96 -2.52 5.00
CA GLY A 49 4.52 -2.69 4.89
C GLY A 49 4.12 -3.74 3.85
N GLY A 50 2.85 -3.74 3.48
CA GLY A 50 2.30 -4.59 2.43
C GLY A 50 1.91 -3.80 1.19
N ASP A 51 1.00 -4.39 0.38
CA ASP A 51 0.52 -3.84 -0.89
C ASP A 51 0.00 -2.41 -0.76
N GLY A 52 -0.73 -2.11 0.32
CA GLY A 52 -1.24 -0.76 0.57
C GLY A 52 -0.13 0.28 0.78
N THR A 53 0.99 -0.09 1.40
CA THR A 53 2.14 0.80 1.60
C THR A 53 2.82 1.10 0.27
N LEU A 54 3.04 0.08 -0.54
CA LEU A 54 3.64 0.25 -1.86
C LEU A 54 2.70 1.04 -2.78
N ASN A 55 1.41 0.75 -2.79
CA ASN A 55 0.42 1.49 -3.58
C ASN A 55 0.32 2.97 -3.16
N TYR A 56 0.41 3.26 -1.87
CA TYR A 56 0.46 4.63 -1.36
C TYR A 56 1.71 5.35 -1.86
N PHE A 57 2.89 4.73 -1.75
CA PHE A 57 4.16 5.29 -2.21
C PHE A 57 4.12 5.65 -3.70
N VAL A 58 3.72 4.73 -4.57
CA VAL A 58 3.72 4.97 -6.03
C VAL A 58 2.75 6.08 -6.45
N ASN A 59 1.64 6.24 -5.75
CA ASN A 59 0.70 7.32 -6.02
C ASN A 59 1.20 8.69 -5.53
N HIS A 60 2.00 8.72 -4.46
CA HIS A 60 2.60 9.95 -3.93
C HIS A 60 3.92 10.34 -4.62
N THR A 61 4.49 9.42 -5.41
CA THR A 61 5.65 9.69 -6.28
C THR A 61 5.29 9.71 -7.76
N LYS A 62 3.99 9.72 -8.09
CA LYS A 62 3.53 9.75 -9.47
C LYS A 62 4.08 10.96 -10.22
N GLY A 63 4.75 10.70 -11.34
CA GLY A 63 5.40 11.75 -12.15
C GLY A 63 6.75 12.23 -11.63
N PHE A 64 7.21 11.72 -10.49
CA PHE A 64 8.53 12.00 -9.95
C PHE A 64 9.54 10.94 -10.41
N GLU A 65 10.74 11.37 -10.83
CA GLU A 65 11.83 10.48 -11.22
C GLU A 65 12.57 9.96 -9.99
N ILE A 66 12.35 8.70 -9.67
CA ILE A 66 12.99 8.03 -8.53
C ILE A 66 14.37 7.54 -8.95
N LYS A 67 15.43 8.15 -8.42
CA LYS A 67 16.83 7.78 -8.68
C LYS A 67 17.35 6.75 -7.71
N ASN A 68 16.83 6.73 -6.49
CA ASN A 68 17.24 5.84 -5.41
C ASN A 68 16.75 4.40 -5.62
N ASN A 69 17.45 3.46 -5.02
CA ASN A 69 16.98 2.09 -4.90
C ASN A 69 15.87 2.02 -3.84
N ILE A 70 14.71 1.56 -4.26
CA ILE A 70 13.54 1.38 -3.39
C ILE A 70 13.35 -0.11 -3.13
N TYR A 71 13.21 -0.45 -1.87
CA TYR A 71 12.94 -1.81 -1.40
C TYR A 71 11.60 -1.86 -0.68
N LEU A 72 10.94 -3.00 -0.74
CA LEU A 72 9.78 -3.32 0.08
C LEU A 72 10.15 -4.46 1.03
N LEU A 73 9.88 -4.26 2.31
CA LEU A 73 9.99 -5.28 3.35
C LEU A 73 8.58 -5.61 3.84
N GLY A 74 8.13 -6.84 3.58
CA GLY A 74 6.79 -7.29 3.92
C GLY A 74 6.57 -7.31 5.43
N GLY A 75 5.63 -6.52 5.90
CA GLY A 75 5.24 -6.46 7.33
C GLY A 75 3.73 -6.33 7.52
N GLY A 76 2.94 -6.42 6.45
CA GLY A 76 1.48 -6.28 6.45
C GLY A 76 0.72 -7.60 6.40
N THR A 77 -0.61 -7.50 6.46
CA THR A 77 -1.54 -8.63 6.30
C THR A 77 -1.87 -8.92 4.84
N GLY A 78 -1.70 -7.94 3.92
CA GLY A 78 -1.83 -8.10 2.48
C GLY A 78 -0.43 -8.16 1.88
N ASN A 79 -0.10 -9.26 1.22
CA ASN A 79 1.19 -9.51 0.61
C ASN A 79 1.02 -10.15 -0.78
N ASP A 80 -0.02 -9.77 -1.51
CA ASP A 80 -0.33 -10.30 -2.83
C ASP A 80 0.81 -9.99 -3.81
N PHE A 81 1.40 -8.78 -3.72
CA PHE A 81 2.58 -8.41 -4.49
C PHE A 81 3.74 -9.40 -4.30
N PHE A 82 4.09 -9.75 -3.05
CA PHE A 82 5.15 -10.72 -2.79
C PHE A 82 4.83 -12.10 -3.39
N THR A 83 3.57 -12.52 -3.28
CA THR A 83 3.09 -13.79 -3.86
C THR A 83 3.24 -13.79 -5.37
N ASP A 84 2.84 -12.70 -6.04
CA ASP A 84 2.89 -12.56 -7.50
C ASP A 84 4.31 -12.59 -8.05
N ILE A 85 5.29 -12.08 -7.31
CA ILE A 85 6.71 -12.12 -7.70
C ILE A 85 7.46 -13.35 -7.16
N GLY A 86 6.75 -14.30 -6.52
CA GLY A 86 7.32 -15.53 -5.98
C GLY A 86 8.25 -15.33 -4.78
N LYS A 87 7.97 -14.31 -3.96
CA LYS A 87 8.72 -13.96 -2.75
C LYS A 87 7.89 -14.16 -1.49
N SER A 88 8.58 -14.19 -0.35
CA SER A 88 7.93 -14.31 0.96
C SER A 88 7.91 -12.97 1.69
N ALA A 89 6.85 -12.73 2.46
CA ALA A 89 6.84 -11.63 3.41
C ALA A 89 8.00 -11.80 4.41
N GLY A 90 8.70 -10.69 4.69
CA GLY A 90 9.92 -10.71 5.50
C GLY A 90 11.22 -10.70 4.67
N GLU A 91 11.15 -10.97 3.37
CA GLU A 91 12.25 -10.67 2.47
C GLU A 91 12.23 -9.18 2.10
N GLU A 92 13.42 -8.58 2.01
CA GLU A 92 13.60 -7.24 1.47
C GLU A 92 13.77 -7.35 -0.04
N VAL A 93 12.82 -6.82 -0.80
CA VAL A 93 12.77 -6.95 -2.26
C VAL A 93 12.91 -5.58 -2.92
N LYS A 94 13.87 -5.43 -3.84
CA LYS A 94 14.01 -4.23 -4.67
C LYS A 94 12.82 -4.12 -5.62
N VAL A 95 12.11 -2.97 -5.59
CA VAL A 95 10.85 -2.81 -6.31
C VAL A 95 10.90 -1.85 -7.49
N ASN A 96 12.04 -1.20 -7.77
CA ASN A 96 12.14 -0.19 -8.84
C ASN A 96 11.60 -0.68 -10.19
N GLU A 97 11.92 -1.91 -10.60
CA GLU A 97 11.46 -2.44 -11.89
C GLU A 97 9.96 -2.71 -11.94
N TYR A 98 9.37 -3.04 -10.81
CA TYR A 98 7.93 -3.32 -10.70
C TYR A 98 7.07 -2.06 -10.67
N ILE A 99 7.63 -0.92 -10.28
CA ILE A 99 6.88 0.34 -10.13
C ILE A 99 7.05 1.32 -11.29
N LYS A 100 7.88 0.98 -12.29
CA LYS A 100 8.18 1.89 -13.42
C LYS A 100 6.98 2.17 -14.34
N ASN A 101 6.20 1.15 -14.67
CA ASN A 101 5.16 1.22 -15.71
C ASN A 101 3.85 0.64 -15.17
N LEU A 102 3.38 1.19 -14.07
CA LEU A 102 2.15 0.73 -13.45
C LEU A 102 0.92 1.13 -14.28
N PRO A 103 -0.07 0.24 -14.34
CA PRO A 103 -1.36 0.58 -14.93
C PRO A 103 -2.04 1.69 -14.14
N THR A 104 -2.83 2.46 -14.86
CA THR A 104 -3.58 3.59 -14.31
C THR A 104 -5.06 3.33 -14.42
N VAL A 105 -5.76 3.60 -13.35
CA VAL A 105 -7.23 3.64 -13.36
C VAL A 105 -7.72 5.08 -13.30
N ARG A 106 -8.76 5.37 -14.06
CA ARG A 106 -9.45 6.66 -14.02
C ARG A 106 -10.91 6.44 -13.70
N VAL A 107 -11.36 6.99 -12.56
CA VAL A 107 -12.76 6.89 -12.12
C VAL A 107 -13.22 8.27 -11.65
N ASN A 108 -14.31 8.77 -12.21
CA ASN A 108 -14.90 10.07 -11.82
C ASN A 108 -13.89 11.24 -11.80
N GLY A 109 -12.96 11.24 -12.74
CA GLY A 109 -11.91 12.28 -12.83
C GLY A 109 -10.73 12.08 -11.88
N LEU A 110 -10.77 11.10 -11.01
CA LEU A 110 -9.61 10.68 -10.22
C LEU A 110 -8.78 9.68 -11.00
N GLU A 111 -7.48 9.85 -10.99
CA GLU A 111 -6.54 8.97 -11.65
C GLU A 111 -5.51 8.44 -10.67
N GLN A 112 -5.43 7.11 -10.56
CA GLN A 112 -4.52 6.44 -9.65
C GLN A 112 -3.77 5.30 -10.32
N LEU A 113 -2.53 5.10 -9.90
CA LEU A 113 -1.75 3.90 -10.21
C LEU A 113 -2.22 2.75 -9.30
N PHE A 114 -2.13 1.52 -9.81
CA PHE A 114 -2.36 0.34 -8.98
C PHE A 114 -1.32 -0.75 -9.29
N ILE A 115 -1.03 -1.58 -8.28
CA ILE A 115 0.05 -2.56 -8.33
C ILE A 115 -0.48 -3.94 -8.73
N ASN A 116 -1.48 -4.45 -8.02
CA ASN A 116 -1.97 -5.82 -8.20
C ASN A 116 -3.27 -5.83 -9.01
N ASN A 117 -4.37 -5.46 -8.37
CA ASN A 117 -5.69 -5.49 -8.98
C ASN A 117 -6.56 -4.32 -8.50
N MET A 118 -7.67 -4.15 -9.19
CA MET A 118 -8.74 -3.26 -8.79
C MET A 118 -10.06 -4.01 -8.68
N GLY A 119 -10.71 -3.85 -7.54
CA GLY A 119 -12.01 -4.45 -7.29
C GLY A 119 -13.16 -3.46 -7.48
N PHE A 120 -14.23 -3.92 -8.14
CA PHE A 120 -15.49 -3.22 -8.25
C PHE A 120 -16.60 -3.97 -7.53
N GLY A 121 -17.71 -3.28 -7.28
CA GLY A 121 -18.87 -3.95 -6.74
C GLY A 121 -18.64 -4.44 -5.31
N ILE A 122 -18.69 -5.74 -5.10
CA ILE A 122 -18.58 -6.31 -3.74
C ILE A 122 -17.21 -6.02 -3.09
N ASP A 123 -16.14 -6.01 -3.85
CA ASP A 123 -14.80 -5.70 -3.35
C ASP A 123 -14.72 -4.25 -2.88
N GLY A 124 -15.19 -3.32 -3.70
CA GLY A 124 -15.27 -1.90 -3.32
C GLY A 124 -16.16 -1.68 -2.08
N TYR A 125 -17.29 -2.38 -2.00
CA TYR A 125 -18.15 -2.35 -0.82
C TYR A 125 -17.41 -2.84 0.44
N CYS A 126 -16.67 -3.94 0.32
CA CYS A 126 -15.91 -4.49 1.45
C CYS A 126 -14.83 -3.49 1.93
N CYS A 127 -14.11 -2.86 1.00
CA CYS A 127 -13.12 -1.84 1.34
C CYS A 127 -13.76 -0.63 2.03
N GLU A 128 -14.85 -0.08 1.47
CA GLU A 128 -15.57 1.05 2.07
C GLU A 128 -16.06 0.77 3.49
N VAL A 129 -16.64 -0.42 3.70
CA VAL A 129 -17.11 -0.82 5.04
C VAL A 129 -15.94 -1.00 6.00
N ALA A 130 -14.85 -1.62 5.54
CA ALA A 130 -13.65 -1.81 6.34
C ALA A 130 -13.04 -0.46 6.78
N ASP A 131 -12.96 0.51 5.88
CA ASP A 131 -12.44 1.84 6.17
C ASP A 131 -13.30 2.57 7.20
N LYS A 132 -14.64 2.55 7.04
CA LYS A 132 -15.56 3.10 8.03
C LYS A 132 -15.44 2.45 9.42
N ILE A 133 -15.12 1.15 9.47
CA ILE A 133 -14.86 0.48 10.74
C ILE A 133 -13.53 0.94 11.35
N LYS A 134 -12.48 1.06 10.55
CA LYS A 134 -11.17 1.54 11.00
C LYS A 134 -11.22 2.99 11.51
N GLU A 135 -11.96 3.86 10.82
CA GLU A 135 -12.16 5.25 11.27
C GLU A 135 -12.79 5.32 12.67
N LYS A 136 -13.79 4.47 12.93
CA LYS A 136 -14.48 4.43 14.22
C LYS A 136 -13.71 3.68 15.30
N THR A 137 -12.95 2.69 14.92
CA THR A 137 -12.25 1.76 15.83
C THR A 137 -10.91 1.35 15.19
N PRO A 138 -9.86 2.19 15.27
CA PRO A 138 -8.60 2.01 14.54
C PRO A 138 -7.92 0.66 14.74
N ASN A 139 -8.02 0.09 15.95
CA ASN A 139 -7.35 -1.16 16.31
C ASN A 139 -8.22 -2.42 16.11
N LYS A 140 -9.42 -2.27 15.51
CA LYS A 140 -10.29 -3.40 15.29
C LYS A 140 -9.83 -4.27 14.12
N LYS A 141 -9.63 -5.56 14.36
CA LYS A 141 -9.32 -6.52 13.29
C LYS A 141 -10.52 -6.64 12.34
N ILE A 142 -10.29 -6.42 11.07
CA ILE A 142 -11.31 -6.49 10.02
C ILE A 142 -11.47 -7.94 9.55
N ASN A 143 -12.71 -8.40 9.52
CA ASN A 143 -13.07 -9.68 8.90
C ASN A 143 -13.77 -9.41 7.55
N TYR A 144 -13.00 -9.35 6.49
CA TYR A 144 -13.50 -9.07 5.15
C TYR A 144 -14.50 -10.11 4.65
N THR A 145 -14.31 -11.39 5.00
CA THR A 145 -15.24 -12.47 4.64
C THR A 145 -16.62 -12.24 5.23
N ALA A 146 -16.69 -11.88 6.52
CA ALA A 146 -17.97 -11.58 7.17
C ALA A 146 -18.64 -10.32 6.56
N ILE A 147 -17.87 -9.31 6.18
CA ILE A 147 -18.39 -8.11 5.49
C ILE A 147 -18.93 -8.51 4.13
N ALA A 148 -18.21 -9.31 3.35
CA ALA A 148 -18.63 -9.77 2.02
C ALA A 148 -19.93 -10.57 2.08
N ILE A 149 -20.02 -11.56 2.97
CA ILE A 149 -21.23 -12.39 3.15
C ILE A 149 -22.42 -11.51 3.54
N LYS A 150 -22.26 -10.63 4.51
CA LYS A 150 -23.31 -9.72 4.96
C LYS A 150 -23.70 -8.74 3.85
N GLY A 151 -22.71 -8.23 3.11
CA GLY A 151 -22.92 -7.37 1.95
C GLY A 151 -23.79 -8.03 0.89
N LEU A 152 -23.38 -9.21 0.44
CA LEU A 152 -24.11 -9.96 -0.61
C LEU A 152 -25.55 -10.28 -0.21
N LEU A 153 -25.80 -10.61 1.05
CA LEU A 153 -27.14 -11.01 1.51
C LEU A 153 -28.07 -9.82 1.73
N PHE A 154 -27.57 -8.65 2.13
CA PHE A 154 -28.43 -7.59 2.66
C PHE A 154 -28.22 -6.19 2.10
N PHE A 155 -27.03 -5.86 1.61
CA PHE A 155 -26.69 -4.45 1.34
C PHE A 155 -26.14 -4.18 -0.05
N PHE A 156 -25.53 -5.17 -0.68
CA PHE A 156 -24.91 -4.98 -1.99
C PHE A 156 -25.95 -4.88 -3.09
N LYS A 157 -25.80 -3.87 -3.94
CA LYS A 157 -26.55 -3.74 -5.19
C LYS A 157 -25.57 -3.92 -6.34
N PRO A 158 -25.91 -4.75 -7.35
CA PRO A 158 -25.09 -4.85 -8.55
C PRO A 158 -24.86 -3.47 -9.17
N CYS A 159 -23.63 -3.20 -9.55
CA CYS A 159 -23.29 -2.01 -10.33
C CYS A 159 -22.89 -2.41 -11.76
N HIS A 160 -23.18 -1.54 -12.70
CA HIS A 160 -22.69 -1.66 -14.06
C HIS A 160 -21.46 -0.76 -14.21
N ALA A 161 -20.39 -1.32 -14.75
CA ALA A 161 -19.19 -0.57 -15.08
C ALA A 161 -18.85 -0.80 -16.55
N THR A 162 -18.45 0.25 -17.25
CA THR A 162 -17.83 0.15 -18.58
C THR A 162 -16.33 0.33 -18.38
N VAL A 163 -15.56 -0.60 -18.91
CA VAL A 163 -14.09 -0.56 -18.87
C VAL A 163 -13.63 -0.38 -20.32
N GLU A 164 -12.82 0.65 -20.56
CA GLU A 164 -12.20 0.97 -21.84
C GLU A 164 -10.70 0.68 -21.83
#